data_9770283d0ee94cd0cd5088de9d7831db
#
_entry.id   9770283d0ee94cd0cd5088de9d7831db
#
_cell.length_a   1.000
_cell.length_b   1.000
_cell.length_c   1.000
_cell.angle_alpha   90.00
_cell.angle_beta   90.00
_cell.angle_gamma   90.00
#
_symmetry.space_group_name_H-M   'P 1'
#
loop_
_entity.id
_entity.type
_entity.pdbx_description
1 polymer ?
#
loop_
_entity_poly.entity_id
_entity_poly.type
_entity_poly.pdbx_seq_one_letter_code
_entity_poly.pdbx_strand_id
1 'polypeptide(L)'
;MPVLETARLTIRPLVRDDLDACHALFAAIDASTPDNWAGAAAGETPNETERLDRRRSWLWWAVDSTRELARLNQPPLGDRAIVDRATNALIGLVGFVPSMVPLGQLPSFGATPNAPHHLELGMFWAVAPNRQGKGVASEAAAAMLAYAFERLDAWRVVATTHNDNLASQGVMRRIGMTVERNPYPDPFYFQSMGWIAREARR
;
A
#
# COMPACT_ATOMS: atom_id res chain seq x y z
N MET A 1 13.88 -0.58 8.16
CA MET A 1 14.04 -1.05 6.78
C MET A 1 15.02 -0.15 6.07
N PRO A 2 16.01 -0.67 5.38
CA PRO A 2 16.96 0.12 4.60
C PRO A 2 16.25 0.83 3.42
N VAL A 3 16.96 1.73 2.78
CA VAL A 3 16.59 2.24 1.47
C VAL A 3 16.70 1.08 0.47
N LEU A 4 15.69 0.91 -0.39
CA LEU A 4 15.74 -0.06 -1.48
C LEU A 4 15.93 0.70 -2.79
N GLU A 5 16.82 0.19 -3.62
CA GLU A 5 17.08 0.72 -4.95
C GLU A 5 16.65 -0.29 -6.00
N THR A 6 16.03 0.21 -7.06
CA THR A 6 15.69 -0.56 -8.25
C THR A 6 16.33 0.09 -9.49
N ALA A 7 16.02 -0.38 -10.67
CA ALA A 7 16.54 0.22 -11.89
C ALA A 7 16.17 1.72 -12.02
N ARG A 8 14.95 2.10 -11.63
CA ARG A 8 14.43 3.46 -11.83
C ARG A 8 14.06 4.19 -10.53
N LEU A 9 13.91 3.48 -9.41
CA LEU A 9 13.31 4.00 -8.20
C LEU A 9 14.24 3.87 -7.00
N THR A 10 14.12 4.84 -6.09
CA THR A 10 14.59 4.74 -4.71
C THR A 10 13.37 4.69 -3.80
N ILE A 11 13.27 3.64 -2.97
CA ILE A 11 12.21 3.48 -1.97
C ILE A 11 12.83 3.75 -0.61
N ARG A 12 12.46 4.85 0.01
CA ARG A 12 13.06 5.32 1.26
C ARG A 12 12.02 5.67 2.32
N PRO A 13 12.40 5.73 3.60
CA PRO A 13 11.54 6.31 4.62
C PRO A 13 11.09 7.72 4.22
N LEU A 14 9.88 8.07 4.62
CA LEU A 14 9.41 9.45 4.54
C LEU A 14 10.20 10.34 5.52
N VAL A 15 10.37 11.58 5.15
CA VAL A 15 10.94 12.64 5.98
C VAL A 15 9.96 13.82 6.06
N ARG A 16 10.11 14.69 7.08
CA ARG A 16 9.17 15.82 7.25
C ARG A 16 9.19 16.79 6.08
N ASP A 17 10.32 16.90 5.40
CA ASP A 17 10.51 17.75 4.21
C ASP A 17 9.76 17.22 2.97
N ASP A 18 9.20 16.00 3.02
CA ASP A 18 8.35 15.47 1.96
C ASP A 18 6.92 16.06 1.98
N LEU A 19 6.58 16.99 2.89
CA LEU A 19 5.21 17.46 3.10
C LEU A 19 4.57 17.99 1.82
N ASP A 20 5.24 18.91 1.14
CA ASP A 20 4.70 19.55 -0.06
C ASP A 20 4.54 18.54 -1.20
N ALA A 21 5.53 17.65 -1.38
CA ALA A 21 5.48 16.60 -2.40
C ALA A 21 4.36 15.59 -2.11
N CYS A 22 4.17 15.18 -0.85
CA CYS A 22 3.07 14.30 -0.45
C CYS A 22 1.72 15.00 -0.61
N HIS A 23 1.62 16.27 -0.22
CA HIS A 23 0.39 17.04 -0.37
C HIS A 23 -0.03 17.13 -1.84
N ALA A 24 0.90 17.50 -2.72
CA ALA A 24 0.66 17.55 -4.18
C ALA A 24 0.30 16.17 -4.77
N LEU A 25 0.97 15.09 -4.33
CA LEU A 25 0.67 13.73 -4.76
C LEU A 25 -0.78 13.35 -4.45
N PHE A 26 -1.21 13.56 -3.22
CA PHE A 26 -2.57 13.19 -2.81
C PHE A 26 -3.62 14.09 -3.45
N ALA A 27 -3.38 15.38 -3.60
CA ALA A 27 -4.27 16.29 -4.34
C ALA A 27 -4.47 15.82 -5.79
N ALA A 28 -3.40 15.36 -6.45
CA ALA A 28 -3.49 14.83 -7.81
C ALA A 28 -4.24 13.49 -7.86
N ILE A 29 -4.07 12.62 -6.87
CA ILE A 29 -4.81 11.35 -6.77
C ILE A 29 -6.29 11.62 -6.53
N ASP A 30 -6.64 12.48 -5.55
CA ASP A 30 -8.02 12.82 -5.22
C ASP A 30 -8.76 13.44 -6.42
N ALA A 31 -8.09 14.29 -7.18
CA ALA A 31 -8.64 14.89 -8.40
C ALA A 31 -8.88 13.87 -9.54
N SER A 32 -8.17 12.74 -9.53
CA SER A 32 -8.27 11.69 -10.55
C SER A 32 -9.19 10.53 -10.17
N THR A 33 -9.58 10.45 -8.88
CA THR A 33 -10.38 9.35 -8.33
C THR A 33 -11.65 9.93 -7.71
N PRO A 34 -12.83 9.78 -8.34
CA PRO A 34 -14.05 10.47 -7.93
C PRO A 34 -14.60 10.13 -6.55
N ASP A 35 -14.26 8.99 -5.97
CA ASP A 35 -14.83 8.49 -4.72
C ASP A 35 -13.79 8.05 -3.70
N ASN A 36 -13.60 8.89 -2.68
CA ASN A 36 -13.23 8.58 -1.28
C ASN A 36 -12.12 7.55 -1.01
N TRP A 37 -11.03 7.56 -1.76
CA TRP A 37 -9.89 6.72 -1.41
C TRP A 37 -9.14 7.23 -0.17
N ALA A 38 -9.21 8.52 0.11
CA ALA A 38 -8.42 9.18 1.17
C ALA A 38 -9.06 9.15 2.58
N GLY A 39 -10.11 8.35 2.81
CA GLY A 39 -10.68 8.19 4.15
C GLY A 39 -11.40 9.43 4.69
N ALA A 40 -11.86 10.33 3.83
CA ALA A 40 -12.81 11.35 4.23
C ALA A 40 -14.14 10.68 4.60
N ALA A 41 -14.66 10.97 5.78
CA ALA A 41 -16.01 10.53 6.13
C ALA A 41 -16.99 11.06 5.08
N ALA A 42 -17.95 10.23 4.68
CA ALA A 42 -18.94 10.61 3.68
C ALA A 42 -19.62 11.94 4.07
N GLY A 43 -19.49 12.98 3.23
CA GLY A 43 -20.10 14.29 3.44
C GLY A 43 -19.14 15.40 3.87
N GLU A 44 -17.87 15.14 4.15
CA GLU A 44 -16.89 16.19 4.46
C GLU A 44 -16.11 16.61 3.19
N THR A 45 -16.21 17.90 2.84
CA THR A 45 -15.36 18.51 1.81
C THR A 45 -14.35 19.44 2.50
N PRO A 46 -13.18 18.93 2.93
CA PRO A 46 -12.19 19.74 3.63
C PRO A 46 -11.67 20.86 2.71
N ASN A 47 -11.50 22.05 3.27
CA ASN A 47 -10.83 23.14 2.58
C ASN A 47 -9.31 22.84 2.45
N GLU A 48 -8.57 23.69 1.71
CA GLU A 48 -7.16 23.46 1.42
C GLU A 48 -6.28 23.43 2.68
N THR A 49 -6.56 24.31 3.64
CA THR A 49 -5.85 24.36 4.92
C THR A 49 -6.07 23.07 5.72
N GLU A 50 -7.29 22.59 5.80
CA GLU A 50 -7.63 21.33 6.48
C GLU A 50 -6.98 20.13 5.79
N ARG A 51 -6.93 20.10 4.46
CA ARG A 51 -6.22 19.06 3.71
C ARG A 51 -4.73 19.05 4.03
N LEU A 52 -4.10 20.21 4.04
CA LEU A 52 -2.68 20.35 4.38
C LEU A 52 -2.40 19.93 5.82
N ASP A 53 -3.24 20.32 6.78
CA ASP A 53 -3.08 19.95 8.19
C ASP A 53 -3.27 18.44 8.41
N ARG A 54 -4.27 17.82 7.77
CA ARG A 54 -4.45 16.36 7.76
C ARG A 54 -3.21 15.67 7.17
N ARG A 55 -2.65 16.20 6.06
CA ARG A 55 -1.46 15.66 5.42
C ARG A 55 -0.22 15.79 6.32
N ARG A 56 -0.05 16.93 6.97
CA ARG A 56 1.03 17.16 7.93
C ARG A 56 0.93 16.17 9.10
N SER A 57 -0.25 16.02 9.70
CA SER A 57 -0.47 15.09 10.82
C SER A 57 -0.15 13.65 10.44
N TRP A 58 -0.61 13.20 9.26
CA TRP A 58 -0.30 11.87 8.74
C TRP A 58 1.21 11.68 8.50
N LEU A 59 1.88 12.66 7.86
CA LEU A 59 3.31 12.56 7.57
C LEU A 59 4.15 12.51 8.86
N TRP A 60 3.83 13.35 9.85
CA TRP A 60 4.50 13.32 11.15
C TRP A 60 4.33 11.95 11.82
N TRP A 61 3.11 11.43 11.82
CA TRP A 61 2.85 10.08 12.33
C TRP A 61 3.65 9.01 11.57
N ALA A 62 3.70 9.05 10.25
CA ALA A 62 4.45 8.10 9.43
C ALA A 62 5.96 8.13 9.73
N VAL A 63 6.54 9.33 9.85
CA VAL A 63 7.96 9.52 10.18
C VAL A 63 8.27 9.03 11.58
N ASP A 64 7.48 9.43 12.57
CA ASP A 64 7.73 9.11 13.97
C ASP A 64 7.45 7.62 14.26
N SER A 65 6.41 7.03 13.67
CA SER A 65 6.12 5.59 13.75
C SER A 65 7.28 4.74 13.19
N THR A 66 7.84 5.13 12.06
CA THR A 66 8.99 4.43 11.47
C THR A 66 10.19 4.42 12.43
N ARG A 67 10.45 5.53 13.11
CA ARG A 67 11.53 5.65 14.11
C ARG A 67 11.26 4.79 15.34
N GLU A 68 10.04 4.85 15.88
CA GLU A 68 9.67 4.09 17.08
C GLU A 68 9.66 2.57 16.82
N LEU A 69 9.12 2.11 15.70
CA LEU A 69 9.15 0.70 15.31
C LEU A 69 10.61 0.19 15.22
N ALA A 70 11.51 0.99 14.64
CA ALA A 70 12.93 0.64 14.57
C ALA A 70 13.56 0.53 15.96
N ARG A 71 13.27 1.49 16.87
CA ARG A 71 13.76 1.49 18.25
C ARG A 71 13.28 0.27 19.05
N LEU A 72 12.06 -0.19 18.75
CA LEU A 72 11.43 -1.33 19.42
C LEU A 72 11.74 -2.67 18.74
N ASN A 73 12.60 -2.71 17.70
CA ASN A 73 12.88 -3.87 16.87
C ASN A 73 11.61 -4.51 16.28
N GLN A 74 10.62 -3.68 15.96
CA GLN A 74 9.38 -4.11 15.34
C GLN A 74 9.49 -4.13 13.81
N PRO A 75 8.61 -4.87 13.10
CA PRO A 75 8.56 -4.87 11.64
C PRO A 75 8.44 -3.44 11.09
N PRO A 76 9.09 -3.14 9.97
CA PRO A 76 9.13 -1.79 9.38
C PRO A 76 7.82 -1.47 8.63
N LEU A 77 6.71 -1.47 9.37
CA LEU A 77 5.40 -1.11 8.85
C LEU A 77 5.33 0.40 8.56
N GLY A 78 4.45 0.78 7.66
CA GLY A 78 4.15 2.16 7.30
C GLY A 78 4.57 2.56 5.90
N ASP A 79 4.30 3.82 5.60
CA ASP A 79 4.46 4.42 4.29
C ASP A 79 5.93 4.75 3.98
N ARG A 80 6.29 4.58 2.70
CA ARG A 80 7.59 4.92 2.15
C ARG A 80 7.45 5.70 0.88
N ALA A 81 8.34 6.65 0.66
CA ALA A 81 8.42 7.40 -0.58
C ALA A 81 8.93 6.51 -1.72
N ILE A 82 8.26 6.58 -2.86
CA ILE A 82 8.78 6.15 -4.15
C ILE A 82 9.36 7.38 -4.83
N VAL A 83 10.68 7.41 -5.00
CA VAL A 83 11.41 8.51 -5.61
C VAL A 83 11.95 8.07 -6.98
N ASP A 84 11.70 8.86 -8.01
CA ASP A 84 12.27 8.67 -9.34
C ASP A 84 13.75 9.04 -9.33
N ARG A 85 14.64 8.09 -9.63
CA ARG A 85 16.11 8.31 -9.55
C ARG A 85 16.63 9.31 -10.57
N ALA A 86 15.96 9.46 -11.72
CA ALA A 86 16.39 10.40 -12.75
C ALA A 86 16.10 11.86 -12.39
N THR A 87 15.01 12.11 -11.67
CA THR A 87 14.53 13.47 -11.36
C THR A 87 14.61 13.81 -9.88
N ASN A 88 14.89 12.84 -9.02
CA ASN A 88 14.82 12.93 -7.56
C ASN A 88 13.44 13.39 -7.04
N ALA A 89 12.39 13.24 -7.82
CA ALA A 89 11.03 13.60 -7.44
C ALA A 89 10.34 12.46 -6.70
N LEU A 90 9.58 12.77 -5.63
CA LEU A 90 8.64 11.86 -5.01
C LEU A 90 7.45 11.69 -5.97
N ILE A 91 7.23 10.45 -6.44
CA ILE A 91 6.23 10.12 -7.46
C ILE A 91 5.17 9.13 -6.98
N GLY A 92 5.26 8.68 -5.73
CA GLY A 92 4.32 7.74 -5.16
C GLY A 92 4.70 7.32 -3.76
N LEU A 93 3.90 6.43 -3.23
CA LEU A 93 4.07 5.78 -1.93
C LEU A 93 3.92 4.27 -2.09
N VAL A 94 4.61 3.52 -1.24
CA VAL A 94 4.48 2.07 -1.10
C VAL A 94 4.76 1.70 0.34
N GLY A 95 4.14 0.67 0.88
CA GLY A 95 4.41 0.31 2.26
C GLY A 95 3.77 -0.99 2.71
N PHE A 96 4.12 -1.39 3.93
CA PHE A 96 3.48 -2.49 4.62
C PHE A 96 2.53 -1.97 5.69
N VAL A 97 1.39 -2.62 5.80
CA VAL A 97 0.37 -2.32 6.81
C VAL A 97 -0.11 -3.60 7.48
N PRO A 98 -0.46 -3.57 8.77
CA PRO A 98 -1.20 -4.69 9.35
C PRO A 98 -2.59 -4.74 8.72
N SER A 99 -2.94 -5.85 8.10
CA SER A 99 -4.24 -6.05 7.45
C SER A 99 -5.05 -7.11 8.16
N MET A 100 -6.21 -6.72 8.70
CA MET A 100 -7.19 -7.64 9.28
C MET A 100 -8.20 -8.02 8.21
N VAL A 101 -8.10 -9.24 7.67
CA VAL A 101 -8.92 -9.70 6.54
C VAL A 101 -9.55 -11.07 6.81
N PRO A 102 -10.80 -11.31 6.38
CA PRO A 102 -11.47 -12.59 6.51
C PRO A 102 -11.05 -13.53 5.37
N LEU A 103 -9.79 -13.97 5.39
CA LEU A 103 -9.20 -14.83 4.35
C LEU A 103 -10.05 -16.02 3.97
N GLY A 104 -10.69 -16.68 4.94
CA GLY A 104 -11.54 -17.85 4.72
C GLY A 104 -12.72 -17.61 3.79
N GLN A 105 -13.05 -16.34 3.48
CA GLN A 105 -14.07 -16.00 2.49
C GLN A 105 -13.61 -16.21 1.05
N LEU A 106 -12.31 -16.20 0.79
CA LEU A 106 -11.80 -16.36 -0.57
C LEU A 106 -11.86 -17.82 -1.02
N PRO A 107 -12.04 -18.09 -2.34
CA PRO A 107 -12.08 -19.43 -2.89
C PRO A 107 -10.90 -20.32 -2.48
N SER A 108 -9.68 -19.81 -2.55
CA SER A 108 -8.47 -20.56 -2.17
C SER A 108 -8.39 -20.88 -0.66
N PHE A 109 -9.22 -20.27 0.18
CA PHE A 109 -9.21 -20.46 1.63
C PHE A 109 -10.52 -21.03 2.19
N GLY A 110 -11.35 -21.62 1.32
CA GLY A 110 -12.53 -22.39 1.72
C GLY A 110 -13.88 -21.72 1.45
N ALA A 111 -13.91 -20.49 0.95
CA ALA A 111 -15.14 -19.76 0.58
C ALA A 111 -16.24 -19.81 1.67
N THR A 112 -15.84 -19.60 2.93
CA THR A 112 -16.75 -19.69 4.08
C THR A 112 -17.32 -18.32 4.40
N PRO A 113 -18.65 -18.12 4.40
CA PRO A 113 -19.25 -16.85 4.77
C PRO A 113 -18.93 -16.51 6.24
N ASN A 114 -18.75 -15.23 6.53
CA ASN A 114 -18.45 -14.74 7.88
C ASN A 114 -17.20 -15.38 8.51
N ALA A 115 -16.21 -15.76 7.69
CA ALA A 115 -14.95 -16.30 8.18
C ALA A 115 -14.27 -15.30 9.15
N PRO A 116 -13.55 -15.80 10.17
CA PRO A 116 -12.86 -14.92 11.11
C PRO A 116 -11.78 -14.10 10.41
N HIS A 117 -11.52 -12.91 10.96
CA HIS A 117 -10.44 -12.06 10.48
C HIS A 117 -9.09 -12.58 10.97
N HIS A 118 -8.11 -12.55 10.09
CA HIS A 118 -6.72 -12.88 10.36
C HIS A 118 -5.83 -11.66 10.16
N LEU A 119 -4.79 -11.55 10.97
CA LEU A 119 -3.76 -10.53 10.79
C LEU A 119 -2.77 -10.99 9.71
N GLU A 120 -2.66 -10.23 8.65
CA GLU A 120 -1.77 -10.46 7.53
C GLU A 120 -0.80 -9.29 7.33
N LEU A 121 0.34 -9.55 6.69
CA LEU A 121 1.21 -8.49 6.21
C LEU A 121 0.59 -7.90 4.94
N GLY A 122 -0.11 -6.79 5.09
CA GLY A 122 -0.68 -6.04 3.98
C GLY A 122 0.37 -5.21 3.26
N MET A 123 0.19 -5.00 1.97
CA MET A 123 0.98 -4.10 1.16
C MET A 123 0.06 -3.17 0.37
N PHE A 124 0.45 -1.91 0.28
CA PHE A 124 -0.27 -0.93 -0.52
C PHE A 124 0.70 -0.13 -1.39
N TRP A 125 0.15 0.55 -2.38
CA TRP A 125 0.85 1.49 -3.25
C TRP A 125 -0.09 2.59 -3.72
N ALA A 126 0.49 3.77 -3.93
CA ALA A 126 -0.15 4.90 -4.57
C ALA A 126 0.87 5.58 -5.48
N VAL A 127 0.50 5.87 -6.72
CA VAL A 127 1.40 6.49 -7.71
C VAL A 127 0.71 7.68 -8.34
N ALA A 128 1.45 8.77 -8.51
CA ALA A 128 0.98 9.99 -9.16
C ALA A 128 0.30 9.66 -10.52
N PRO A 129 -0.88 10.23 -10.84
CA PRO A 129 -1.65 9.88 -12.03
C PRO A 129 -0.83 9.96 -13.32
N ASN A 130 0.03 10.98 -13.48
CA ASN A 130 0.90 11.14 -14.64
C ASN A 130 2.07 10.12 -14.72
N ARG A 131 2.25 9.30 -13.69
CA ARG A 131 3.25 8.23 -13.60
C ARG A 131 2.63 6.83 -13.62
N GLN A 132 1.30 6.72 -13.62
CA GLN A 132 0.58 5.45 -13.76
C GLN A 132 0.75 4.85 -15.16
N GLY A 133 0.47 3.55 -15.29
CA GLY A 133 0.62 2.83 -16.57
C GLY A 133 2.07 2.59 -17.02
N LYS A 134 3.08 3.12 -16.30
CA LYS A 134 4.52 3.05 -16.64
C LYS A 134 5.29 1.99 -15.82
N GLY A 135 4.59 1.12 -15.10
CA GLY A 135 5.18 0.04 -14.30
C GLY A 135 5.78 0.47 -12.96
N VAL A 136 5.64 1.74 -12.55
CA VAL A 136 6.21 2.28 -11.29
C VAL A 136 5.71 1.49 -10.08
N ALA A 137 4.39 1.32 -9.94
CA ALA A 137 3.81 0.58 -8.81
C ALA A 137 4.29 -0.88 -8.78
N SER A 138 4.34 -1.55 -9.93
CA SER A 138 4.81 -2.95 -10.00
C SER A 138 6.28 -3.08 -9.64
N GLU A 139 7.14 -2.16 -10.07
CA GLU A 139 8.58 -2.16 -9.72
C GLU A 139 8.78 -1.92 -8.23
N ALA A 140 8.10 -0.93 -7.65
CA ALA A 140 8.18 -0.64 -6.23
C ALA A 140 7.63 -1.79 -5.37
N ALA A 141 6.45 -2.32 -5.72
CA ALA A 141 5.82 -3.41 -5.00
C ALA A 141 6.65 -4.72 -5.10
N ALA A 142 7.27 -5.01 -6.24
CA ALA A 142 8.17 -6.17 -6.38
C ALA A 142 9.39 -6.06 -5.46
N ALA A 143 10.01 -4.89 -5.35
CA ALA A 143 11.13 -4.66 -4.43
C ALA A 143 10.71 -4.81 -2.97
N MET A 144 9.53 -4.31 -2.60
CA MET A 144 8.97 -4.50 -1.26
C MET A 144 8.67 -5.97 -0.98
N LEU A 145 8.09 -6.69 -1.94
CA LEU A 145 7.78 -8.10 -1.81
C LEU A 145 9.04 -8.96 -1.61
N ALA A 146 10.10 -8.71 -2.39
CA ALA A 146 11.40 -9.35 -2.20
C ALA A 146 11.93 -9.10 -0.77
N TYR A 147 11.87 -7.84 -0.31
CA TYR A 147 12.26 -7.50 1.06
C TYR A 147 11.42 -8.25 2.12
N ALA A 148 10.10 -8.37 1.92
CA ALA A 148 9.23 -9.09 2.85
C ALA A 148 9.66 -10.56 3.01
N PHE A 149 9.96 -11.24 1.91
CA PHE A 149 10.31 -12.65 1.95
C PHE A 149 11.77 -12.91 2.36
N GLU A 150 12.71 -12.09 1.87
CA GLU A 150 14.14 -12.33 2.10
C GLU A 150 14.64 -11.80 3.44
N ARG A 151 14.07 -10.70 3.93
CA ARG A 151 14.59 -9.98 5.10
C ARG A 151 13.66 -10.01 6.31
N LEU A 152 12.35 -10.06 6.10
CA LEU A 152 11.36 -10.14 7.20
C LEU A 152 10.88 -11.57 7.43
N ASP A 153 11.27 -12.50 6.59
CA ASP A 153 10.84 -13.91 6.65
C ASP A 153 9.30 -14.05 6.65
N ALA A 154 8.62 -13.12 5.98
CA ALA A 154 7.17 -13.08 5.93
C ALA A 154 6.62 -14.39 5.34
N TRP A 155 5.56 -14.91 5.94
CA TRP A 155 4.90 -16.13 5.44
C TRP A 155 4.03 -15.83 4.22
N ARG A 156 3.28 -14.73 4.28
CA ARG A 156 2.37 -14.29 3.22
C ARG A 156 2.32 -12.78 3.17
N VAL A 157 2.13 -12.24 1.97
CA VAL A 157 1.84 -10.83 1.73
C VAL A 157 0.51 -10.73 1.01
N VAL A 158 -0.33 -9.78 1.42
CA VAL A 158 -1.66 -9.54 0.86
C VAL A 158 -1.81 -8.10 0.41
N ALA A 159 -2.74 -7.86 -0.52
CA ALA A 159 -3.16 -6.51 -0.91
C ALA A 159 -4.65 -6.55 -1.25
N THR A 160 -5.42 -5.61 -0.74
CA THR A 160 -6.86 -5.50 -1.01
C THR A 160 -7.17 -4.31 -1.90
N THR A 161 -8.24 -4.42 -2.69
CA THR A 161 -8.73 -3.32 -3.53
C THR A 161 -10.20 -3.53 -3.88
N HIS A 162 -10.82 -2.50 -4.46
CA HIS A 162 -12.17 -2.59 -5.01
C HIS A 162 -12.19 -3.47 -6.28
N ASN A 163 -13.37 -4.06 -6.57
CA ASN A 163 -13.54 -4.95 -7.72
C ASN A 163 -13.32 -4.26 -9.08
N ASP A 164 -13.57 -2.98 -9.17
CA ASP A 164 -13.42 -2.15 -10.36
C ASP A 164 -12.01 -1.55 -10.51
N ASN A 165 -11.17 -1.62 -9.48
CA ASN A 165 -9.79 -1.14 -9.55
C ASN A 165 -8.89 -2.15 -10.30
N LEU A 166 -9.09 -2.24 -11.60
CA LEU A 166 -8.33 -3.15 -12.47
C LEU A 166 -6.85 -2.79 -12.54
N ALA A 167 -6.51 -1.52 -12.30
CA ALA A 167 -5.12 -1.06 -12.27
C ALA A 167 -4.34 -1.71 -11.11
N SER A 168 -4.87 -1.66 -9.89
CA SER A 168 -4.26 -2.32 -8.72
C SER A 168 -4.23 -3.84 -8.87
N GLN A 169 -5.30 -4.46 -9.36
CA GLN A 169 -5.32 -5.90 -9.67
C GLN A 169 -4.25 -6.25 -10.71
N GLY A 170 -4.01 -5.40 -11.70
CA GLY A 170 -2.93 -5.56 -12.68
C GLY A 170 -1.54 -5.52 -12.05
N VAL A 171 -1.31 -4.65 -11.07
CA VAL A 171 -0.07 -4.63 -10.28
C VAL A 171 0.10 -5.94 -9.51
N MET A 172 -0.94 -6.36 -8.77
CA MET A 172 -0.93 -7.62 -8.01
C MET A 172 -0.51 -8.82 -8.88
N ARG A 173 -1.14 -8.98 -10.05
CA ARG A 173 -0.80 -10.09 -10.98
C ARG A 173 0.63 -10.00 -11.49
N ARG A 174 1.12 -8.79 -11.82
CA ARG A 174 2.51 -8.61 -12.32
C ARG A 174 3.58 -8.95 -11.30
N ILE A 175 3.30 -8.78 -10.00
CA ILE A 175 4.24 -9.17 -8.94
C ILE A 175 4.04 -10.60 -8.46
N GLY A 176 3.23 -11.40 -9.15
CA GLY A 176 3.04 -12.82 -8.89
C GLY A 176 1.96 -13.17 -7.87
N MET A 177 1.13 -12.20 -7.46
CA MET A 177 0.02 -12.51 -6.56
C MET A 177 -1.11 -13.26 -7.29
N THR A 178 -1.69 -14.23 -6.63
CA THR A 178 -3.01 -14.78 -6.97
C THR A 178 -4.05 -13.72 -6.60
N VAL A 179 -4.89 -13.34 -7.56
CA VAL A 179 -5.93 -12.32 -7.35
C VAL A 179 -7.29 -12.98 -7.38
N GLU A 180 -8.03 -12.85 -6.28
CA GLU A 180 -9.36 -13.43 -6.11
C GLU A 180 -10.36 -12.33 -5.73
N ARG A 181 -11.60 -12.56 -6.14
CA ARG A 181 -12.75 -11.76 -5.73
C ARG A 181 -13.41 -12.42 -4.54
N ASN A 182 -13.74 -11.64 -3.51
CA ASN A 182 -14.61 -12.10 -2.45
C ASN A 182 -16.01 -12.37 -3.00
N PRO A 183 -16.55 -13.59 -2.88
CA PRO A 183 -17.90 -13.90 -3.33
C PRO A 183 -19.00 -13.31 -2.42
N TYR A 184 -18.66 -12.79 -1.24
CA TYR A 184 -19.60 -12.26 -0.27
C TYR A 184 -19.59 -10.72 -0.26
N PRO A 185 -20.72 -10.05 0.01
CA PRO A 185 -20.80 -8.60 0.04
C PRO A 185 -20.16 -7.99 1.28
N ASP A 186 -20.06 -8.76 2.36
CA ASP A 186 -19.53 -8.29 3.63
C ASP A 186 -18.20 -8.96 3.98
N PRO A 187 -17.27 -8.19 4.56
CA PRO A 187 -17.33 -6.75 4.79
C PRO A 187 -17.11 -5.96 3.48
N PHE A 188 -17.79 -4.83 3.32
CA PHE A 188 -17.82 -4.03 2.08
C PHE A 188 -16.43 -3.59 1.56
N TYR A 189 -15.43 -3.47 2.44
CA TYR A 189 -14.06 -3.12 2.09
C TYR A 189 -13.24 -4.30 1.54
N PHE A 190 -13.72 -5.54 1.68
CA PHE A 190 -13.02 -6.75 1.26
C PHE A 190 -13.62 -7.30 -0.03
N GLN A 191 -13.32 -6.65 -1.15
CA GLN A 191 -13.92 -6.96 -2.46
C GLN A 191 -13.03 -7.84 -3.34
N SER A 192 -11.78 -7.39 -3.59
CA SER A 192 -10.77 -8.15 -4.32
C SER A 192 -9.49 -8.17 -3.51
N MET A 193 -8.82 -9.31 -3.52
CA MET A 193 -7.56 -9.48 -2.82
C MET A 193 -6.54 -10.21 -3.67
N GLY A 194 -5.33 -9.64 -3.72
CA GLY A 194 -4.12 -10.35 -4.15
C GLY A 194 -3.42 -10.96 -2.94
N TRP A 195 -2.94 -12.16 -3.08
CA TRP A 195 -2.12 -12.80 -2.06
C TRP A 195 -0.98 -13.60 -2.69
N ILE A 196 0.15 -13.67 -1.99
CA ILE A 196 1.29 -14.51 -2.34
C ILE A 196 1.91 -15.02 -1.05
N ALA A 197 2.11 -16.33 -0.98
CA ALA A 197 2.79 -16.98 0.14
C ALA A 197 4.21 -17.35 -0.29
N ARG A 198 5.11 -17.36 0.69
CA ARG A 198 6.45 -17.89 0.47
C ARG A 198 6.35 -19.38 0.16
N GLU A 199 7.13 -19.85 -0.82
CA GLU A 199 7.29 -21.27 -1.03
C GLU A 199 7.81 -21.95 0.24
N ALA A 200 7.21 -23.08 0.60
CA ALA A 200 7.68 -23.84 1.76
C ALA A 200 9.15 -24.19 1.57
N ARG A 201 10.00 -23.78 2.50
CA ARG A 201 11.39 -24.29 2.52
C ARG A 201 11.32 -25.79 2.72
N ARG A 202 11.74 -26.54 1.72
CA ARG A 202 11.90 -28.01 1.81
C ARG A 202 13.07 -28.35 2.70
#